data_1509174db83b79abb819c594d6fd0640
#
_entry.id   1509174db83b79abb819c594d6fd0640
#
_cell.length_a   1.000
_cell.length_b   1.000
_cell.length_c   1.000
_cell.angle_alpha   90.00
_cell.angle_beta   90.00
_cell.angle_gamma   90.00
#
_symmetry.space_group_name_H-M   'P 1'
#
loop_
_entity.id
_entity.type
_entity.pdbx_description
1 polymer ?
#
loop_
_entity_poly.entity_id
_entity_poly.type
_entity_poly.pdbx_seq_one_letter_code
_entity_poly.pdbx_strand_id
1 'polypeptide(L)'
;MEPFVDVAFPLKGKNLPLDHGYALFGAVSRVVPVLHHEAEWGVFPVHGKRSGPGELTLLPSSLLTIRMPQARVGDVLGLTGQSLAVDGREVAVGIPRIFPLQPRPTLQSRFVTIKKFHEDPAPFAEAVRRQLTELDVSAAATVSVGERRVIKVAEHTIVGFVVGIDGLGPAESLRVQTAGIGGRRHMGAGLFLPLGRKA
;
A
#
# COMPACT_ATOMS: atom_id res chain seq x y z
N MET A 1 15.30 15.01 -0.69
CA MET A 1 14.47 13.79 -0.85
C MET A 1 13.77 13.88 -2.19
N GLU A 2 13.88 12.85 -3.02
CA GLU A 2 13.16 12.78 -4.29
C GLU A 2 11.64 12.77 -4.02
N PRO A 3 10.84 13.59 -4.75
CA PRO A 3 9.41 13.64 -4.53
C PRO A 3 8.74 12.34 -5.00
N PHE A 4 7.86 11.81 -4.15
CA PHE A 4 7.00 10.67 -4.47
C PHE A 4 5.58 11.12 -4.79
N VAL A 5 4.91 10.34 -5.63
CA VAL A 5 3.52 10.55 -6.04
C VAL A 5 2.72 9.25 -5.97
N ASP A 6 1.41 9.38 -5.89
CA ASP A 6 0.47 8.30 -6.09
C ASP A 6 -0.06 8.36 -7.53
N VAL A 7 0.26 7.36 -8.34
CA VAL A 7 -0.28 7.20 -9.70
C VAL A 7 -1.49 6.28 -9.61
N ALA A 8 -2.69 6.81 -9.83
CA ALA A 8 -3.95 6.12 -9.60
C ALA A 8 -4.71 5.87 -10.90
N PHE A 9 -4.85 4.61 -11.28
CA PHE A 9 -5.53 4.14 -12.48
C PHE A 9 -6.94 3.70 -12.13
N PRO A 10 -8.01 4.27 -12.72
CA PRO A 10 -9.36 3.72 -12.60
C PRO A 10 -9.42 2.28 -13.08
N LEU A 11 -10.07 1.43 -12.31
CA LEU A 11 -10.28 0.03 -12.69
C LEU A 11 -11.73 -0.20 -13.10
N LYS A 12 -11.91 -0.98 -14.18
CA LYS A 12 -13.21 -1.48 -14.63
C LYS A 12 -13.21 -3.00 -14.64
N GLY A 13 -14.18 -3.60 -13.99
CA GLY A 13 -14.32 -5.04 -13.85
C GLY A 13 -15.47 -5.35 -12.90
N LYS A 14 -15.73 -6.63 -12.66
CA LYS A 14 -16.82 -7.05 -11.76
C LYS A 14 -16.34 -7.18 -10.32
N ASN A 15 -15.35 -8.02 -10.10
CA ASN A 15 -14.85 -8.35 -8.76
C ASN A 15 -13.37 -8.72 -8.76
N LEU A 16 -12.79 -8.70 -7.57
CA LEU A 16 -11.46 -9.23 -7.24
C LEU A 16 -11.55 -10.14 -6.02
N PRO A 17 -10.56 -11.01 -5.77
CA PRO A 17 -10.42 -11.65 -4.47
C PRO A 17 -10.26 -10.59 -3.39
N LEU A 18 -10.78 -10.83 -2.19
CA LEU A 18 -10.59 -9.93 -1.07
C LEU A 18 -9.11 -9.77 -0.70
N ASP A 19 -8.35 -10.86 -0.77
CA ASP A 19 -6.90 -10.90 -0.60
C ASP A 19 -6.22 -10.98 -1.98
N HIS A 20 -6.22 -9.86 -2.70
CA HIS A 20 -5.70 -9.75 -4.07
C HIS A 20 -4.27 -9.20 -4.14
N GLY A 21 -3.66 -8.79 -3.03
CA GLY A 21 -2.40 -8.03 -3.04
C GLY A 21 -1.27 -8.75 -3.80
N TYR A 22 -1.07 -10.04 -3.56
CA TYR A 22 -0.06 -10.83 -4.25
C TYR A 22 -0.39 -11.04 -5.73
N ALA A 23 -1.63 -11.42 -6.03
CA ALA A 23 -2.08 -11.63 -7.41
C ALA A 23 -2.06 -10.33 -8.24
N LEU A 24 -2.44 -9.21 -7.62
CA LEU A 24 -2.38 -7.88 -8.23
C LEU A 24 -0.94 -7.48 -8.55
N PHE A 25 -0.02 -7.65 -7.60
CA PHE A 25 1.41 -7.42 -7.84
C PHE A 25 1.91 -8.24 -9.01
N GLY A 26 1.60 -9.54 -9.06
CA GLY A 26 1.98 -10.41 -10.17
C GLY A 26 1.38 -9.97 -11.52
N ALA A 27 0.12 -9.49 -11.53
CA ALA A 27 -0.52 -8.98 -12.74
C ALA A 27 0.13 -7.68 -13.24
N VAL A 28 0.39 -6.74 -12.33
CA VAL A 28 1.05 -5.47 -12.65
C VAL A 28 2.49 -5.70 -13.12
N SER A 29 3.25 -6.56 -12.45
CA SER A 29 4.66 -6.83 -12.77
C SER A 29 4.86 -7.47 -14.15
N ARG A 30 3.86 -8.16 -14.70
CA ARG A 30 3.93 -8.67 -16.08
C ARG A 30 3.94 -7.53 -17.11
N VAL A 31 3.30 -6.41 -16.82
CA VAL A 31 3.26 -5.22 -17.69
C VAL A 31 4.41 -4.26 -17.36
N VAL A 32 4.77 -4.19 -16.09
CA VAL A 32 5.81 -3.30 -15.55
C VAL A 32 6.87 -4.13 -14.82
N PRO A 33 7.77 -4.83 -15.54
CA PRO A 33 8.74 -5.74 -14.94
C PRO A 33 9.70 -5.07 -13.95
N VAL A 34 10.01 -3.80 -14.14
CA VAL A 34 10.88 -3.00 -13.25
C VAL A 34 10.36 -2.98 -11.81
N LEU A 35 9.07 -3.14 -11.59
CA LEU A 35 8.45 -3.18 -10.27
C LEU A 35 9.04 -4.26 -9.35
N HIS A 36 9.58 -5.35 -9.90
CA HIS A 36 10.27 -6.38 -9.11
C HIS A 36 11.55 -5.91 -8.44
N HIS A 37 12.19 -4.89 -8.98
CA HIS A 37 13.50 -4.39 -8.54
C HIS A 37 13.39 -3.09 -7.72
N GLU A 38 12.23 -2.46 -7.71
CA GLU A 38 12.00 -1.16 -7.07
C GLU A 38 11.41 -1.33 -5.66
N ALA A 39 12.23 -1.73 -4.70
CA ALA A 39 11.79 -2.05 -3.32
C ALA A 39 11.03 -0.89 -2.63
N GLU A 40 11.29 0.35 -3.03
CA GLU A 40 10.67 1.55 -2.48
C GLU A 40 9.28 1.83 -3.04
N TRP A 41 8.90 1.23 -4.17
CA TRP A 41 7.58 1.43 -4.73
C TRP A 41 6.53 0.67 -3.94
N GLY A 42 5.31 1.20 -3.93
CA GLY A 42 4.20 0.57 -3.22
C GLY A 42 2.98 0.40 -4.12
N VAL A 43 2.38 -0.79 -4.10
CA VAL A 43 1.10 -1.04 -4.78
C VAL A 43 0.02 -1.16 -3.72
N PHE A 44 -0.93 -0.22 -3.72
CA PHE A 44 -2.02 -0.23 -2.75
C PHE A 44 -3.04 -1.31 -3.07
N PRO A 45 -3.64 -1.93 -2.04
CA PRO A 45 -4.78 -2.80 -2.24
C PRO A 45 -5.95 -2.03 -2.85
N VAL A 46 -6.62 -2.63 -3.81
CA VAL A 46 -7.79 -2.02 -4.45
C VAL A 46 -8.95 -1.93 -3.46
N HIS A 47 -9.57 -0.77 -3.42
CA HIS A 47 -10.79 -0.56 -2.67
C HIS A 47 -12.03 -1.01 -3.45
N GLY A 48 -12.97 -1.62 -2.74
CA GLY A 48 -14.26 -2.03 -3.28
C GLY A 48 -15.25 -2.35 -2.17
N LYS A 49 -16.39 -2.89 -2.51
CA LYS A 49 -17.42 -3.35 -1.57
C LYS A 49 -17.27 -4.86 -1.35
N ARG A 50 -17.14 -5.29 -0.10
CA ARG A 50 -17.18 -6.72 0.23
C ARG A 50 -18.56 -7.28 -0.14
N SER A 51 -18.59 -8.29 -1.01
CA SER A 51 -19.83 -8.83 -1.62
C SER A 51 -20.10 -10.29 -1.29
N GLY A 52 -19.19 -10.95 -0.56
CA GLY A 52 -19.32 -12.35 -0.16
C GLY A 52 -18.06 -12.86 0.53
N PRO A 53 -18.02 -14.16 0.86
CA PRO A 53 -16.83 -14.78 1.39
C PRO A 53 -15.67 -14.68 0.40
N GLY A 54 -14.61 -13.95 0.78
CA GLY A 54 -13.41 -13.82 -0.03
C GLY A 54 -13.52 -12.96 -1.29
N GLU A 55 -14.63 -12.22 -1.50
CA GLU A 55 -14.86 -11.40 -2.69
C GLU A 55 -15.01 -9.91 -2.42
N LEU A 56 -14.48 -9.12 -3.33
CA LEU A 56 -14.54 -7.67 -3.39
C LEU A 56 -15.15 -7.23 -4.73
N THR A 57 -16.34 -6.63 -4.70
CA THR A 57 -16.94 -6.01 -5.89
C THR A 57 -16.29 -4.66 -6.17
N LEU A 58 -15.85 -4.45 -7.40
CA LEU A 58 -15.30 -3.16 -7.84
C LEU A 58 -16.41 -2.10 -7.90
N LEU A 59 -16.04 -0.90 -7.50
CA LEU A 59 -16.87 0.30 -7.54
C LEU A 59 -16.36 1.24 -8.64
N PRO A 60 -17.16 2.21 -9.09
CA PRO A 60 -16.66 3.27 -9.99
C PRO A 60 -15.46 4.05 -9.44
N SER A 61 -15.28 4.03 -8.12
CA SER A 61 -14.15 4.64 -7.41
C SER A 61 -12.98 3.69 -7.14
N SER A 62 -13.03 2.45 -7.63
CA SER A 62 -11.93 1.49 -7.45
C SER A 62 -10.72 1.88 -8.30
N LEU A 63 -9.55 1.94 -7.66
CA LEU A 63 -8.31 2.39 -8.27
C LEU A 63 -7.20 1.34 -8.04
N LEU A 64 -6.36 1.14 -9.05
CA LEU A 64 -5.01 0.62 -8.89
C LEU A 64 -4.11 1.82 -8.61
N THR A 65 -3.57 1.92 -7.41
CA THR A 65 -2.69 3.02 -7.02
C THR A 65 -1.27 2.51 -6.80
N ILE A 66 -0.31 3.17 -7.45
CA ILE A 66 1.11 2.88 -7.29
C ILE A 66 1.79 4.12 -6.71
N ARG A 67 2.44 3.98 -5.56
CA ARG A 67 3.30 5.01 -4.97
C ARG A 67 4.72 4.83 -5.44
N MET A 68 5.30 5.87 -6.01
CA MET A 68 6.59 5.79 -6.67
C MET A 68 7.26 7.17 -6.78
N PRO A 69 8.58 7.24 -7.08
CA PRO A 69 9.25 8.49 -7.41
C PRO A 69 8.58 9.18 -8.62
N GLN A 70 8.40 10.49 -8.52
CA GLN A 70 7.76 11.28 -9.58
C GLN A 70 8.51 11.19 -10.92
N ALA A 71 9.83 11.15 -10.90
CA ALA A 71 10.64 11.02 -12.11
C ALA A 71 10.43 9.69 -12.87
N ARG A 72 9.90 8.68 -12.19
CA ARG A 72 9.71 7.33 -12.74
C ARG A 72 8.27 7.05 -13.21
N VAL A 73 7.38 8.05 -13.19
CA VAL A 73 5.95 7.88 -13.58
C VAL A 73 5.79 7.29 -14.98
N GLY A 74 6.69 7.62 -15.91
CA GLY A 74 6.69 7.07 -17.25
C GLY A 74 6.70 5.54 -17.33
N ASP A 75 7.36 4.89 -16.36
CA ASP A 75 7.54 3.44 -16.33
C ASP A 75 6.22 2.65 -16.15
N VAL A 76 5.20 3.29 -15.56
CA VAL A 76 3.89 2.66 -15.30
C VAL A 76 2.80 3.05 -16.28
N LEU A 77 3.04 4.02 -17.18
CA LEU A 77 2.01 4.48 -18.12
C LEU A 77 1.56 3.40 -19.11
N GLY A 78 2.42 2.40 -19.38
CA GLY A 78 2.09 1.23 -20.20
C GLY A 78 0.94 0.37 -19.63
N LEU A 79 0.54 0.57 -18.37
CA LEU A 79 -0.64 -0.05 -17.78
C LEU A 79 -1.95 0.48 -18.39
N THR A 80 -1.96 1.70 -18.92
CA THR A 80 -3.15 2.33 -19.48
C THR A 80 -3.70 1.50 -20.66
N GLY A 81 -4.98 1.16 -20.59
CA GLY A 81 -5.67 0.37 -21.62
C GLY A 81 -5.43 -1.13 -21.54
N GLN A 82 -4.59 -1.61 -20.62
CA GLN A 82 -4.36 -3.04 -20.42
C GLN A 82 -5.54 -3.71 -19.72
N SER A 83 -5.70 -5.01 -19.98
CA SER A 83 -6.50 -5.92 -19.16
C SER A 83 -5.56 -6.74 -18.27
N LEU A 84 -5.76 -6.67 -16.97
CA LEU A 84 -4.96 -7.40 -15.98
C LEU A 84 -5.74 -8.63 -15.51
N ALA A 85 -5.11 -9.81 -15.61
CA ALA A 85 -5.64 -11.03 -15.02
C ALA A 85 -5.14 -11.15 -13.57
N VAL A 86 -6.05 -10.93 -12.61
CA VAL A 86 -5.79 -10.98 -11.17
C VAL A 86 -6.52 -12.19 -10.60
N ASP A 87 -5.81 -13.28 -10.36
CA ASP A 87 -6.36 -14.56 -9.86
C ASP A 87 -7.60 -15.01 -10.65
N GLY A 88 -7.46 -15.10 -11.97
CA GLY A 88 -8.52 -15.51 -12.90
C GLY A 88 -9.64 -14.49 -13.14
N ARG A 89 -9.54 -13.30 -12.59
CA ARG A 89 -10.49 -12.19 -12.79
C ARG A 89 -9.85 -11.11 -13.64
N GLU A 90 -10.55 -10.65 -14.66
CA GLU A 90 -10.06 -9.61 -15.54
C GLU A 90 -10.54 -8.22 -15.10
N VAL A 91 -9.60 -7.27 -15.09
CA VAL A 91 -9.86 -5.86 -14.80
C VAL A 91 -9.17 -4.99 -15.84
N ALA A 92 -9.93 -4.09 -16.46
CA ALA A 92 -9.39 -3.12 -17.40
C ALA A 92 -8.86 -1.88 -16.66
N VAL A 93 -7.69 -1.41 -17.09
CA VAL A 93 -6.97 -0.27 -16.49
C VAL A 93 -7.24 0.99 -17.31
N GLY A 94 -7.76 2.02 -16.67
CA GLY A 94 -8.05 3.31 -17.30
C GLY A 94 -6.85 4.26 -17.34
N ILE A 95 -7.11 5.50 -17.76
CA ILE A 95 -6.11 6.59 -17.81
C ILE A 95 -5.81 7.06 -16.38
N PRO A 96 -4.54 7.13 -15.97
CA PRO A 96 -4.19 7.48 -14.60
C PRO A 96 -4.36 8.97 -14.28
N ARG A 97 -4.49 9.23 -12.98
CA ARG A 97 -4.30 10.54 -12.38
C ARG A 97 -3.12 10.48 -11.42
N ILE A 98 -2.36 11.57 -11.37
CA ILE A 98 -1.18 11.68 -10.50
C ILE A 98 -1.52 12.61 -9.34
N PHE A 99 -1.26 12.14 -8.13
CA PHE A 99 -1.51 12.89 -6.90
C PHE A 99 -0.21 13.06 -6.12
N PRO A 100 0.21 14.30 -5.82
CA PRO A 100 1.33 14.53 -4.91
C PRO A 100 0.96 14.04 -3.51
N LEU A 101 1.97 13.58 -2.75
CA LEU A 101 1.78 13.24 -1.35
C LEU A 101 1.42 14.50 -0.56
N GLN A 102 0.45 14.38 0.34
CA GLN A 102 0.00 15.48 1.19
C GLN A 102 0.44 15.23 2.63
N PRO A 103 1.20 16.16 3.25
CA PRO A 103 1.56 16.01 4.64
C PRO A 103 0.31 16.12 5.53
N ARG A 104 0.20 15.22 6.49
CA ARG A 104 -0.86 15.21 7.51
C ARG A 104 -0.26 14.76 8.84
N PRO A 105 -0.72 15.30 9.97
CA PRO A 105 -0.21 14.92 11.28
C PRO A 105 -0.57 13.48 11.65
N THR A 106 -1.65 12.94 11.08
CA THR A 106 -2.13 11.58 11.36
C THR A 106 -2.12 10.75 10.09
N LEU A 107 -1.39 9.63 10.14
CA LEU A 107 -1.29 8.65 9.09
C LEU A 107 -1.75 7.28 9.58
N GLN A 108 -2.28 6.46 8.66
CA GLN A 108 -2.65 5.09 8.95
C GLN A 108 -2.21 4.15 7.83
N SER A 109 -1.73 2.97 8.22
CA SER A 109 -1.55 1.82 7.32
C SER A 109 -2.53 0.72 7.70
N ARG A 110 -3.20 0.17 6.71
CA ARG A 110 -4.15 -0.94 6.90
C ARG A 110 -3.49 -2.25 7.27
N PHE A 111 -2.23 -2.39 6.94
CA PHE A 111 -1.45 -3.60 7.19
C PHE A 111 0.03 -3.28 7.21
N VAL A 112 0.67 -3.51 8.33
CA VAL A 112 2.13 -3.44 8.48
C VAL A 112 2.62 -4.80 8.95
N THR A 113 3.66 -5.32 8.31
CA THR A 113 4.31 -6.57 8.73
C THR A 113 5.80 -6.33 8.94
N ILE A 114 6.30 -6.77 10.10
CA ILE A 114 7.72 -6.70 10.46
C ILE A 114 8.17 -8.12 10.81
N LYS A 115 9.21 -8.61 10.15
CA LYS A 115 9.74 -9.96 10.38
C LYS A 115 10.08 -10.15 11.86
N LYS A 116 9.69 -11.28 12.42
CA LYS A 116 9.85 -11.68 13.84
C LYS A 116 8.93 -10.95 14.85
N PHE A 117 8.17 -9.94 14.44
CA PHE A 117 7.30 -9.17 15.31
C PHE A 117 5.86 -9.26 14.80
N HIS A 118 5.21 -10.42 14.92
CA HIS A 118 3.87 -10.64 14.35
C HIS A 118 2.89 -11.33 15.32
N GLU A 119 3.34 -11.64 16.53
CA GLU A 119 2.51 -12.34 17.53
C GLU A 119 1.93 -11.37 18.56
N ASP A 120 2.75 -10.48 19.10
CA ASP A 120 2.41 -9.58 20.19
C ASP A 120 2.44 -8.11 19.74
N PRO A 121 1.35 -7.34 19.97
CA PRO A 121 1.29 -5.92 19.64
C PRO A 121 2.34 -5.05 20.33
N ALA A 122 2.77 -5.37 21.55
CA ALA A 122 3.71 -4.52 22.28
C ALA A 122 5.13 -4.55 21.69
N PRO A 123 5.80 -5.69 21.49
CA PRO A 123 7.07 -5.76 20.75
C PRO A 123 6.95 -5.25 19.31
N PHE A 124 5.78 -5.42 18.68
CA PHE A 124 5.54 -4.90 17.35
C PHE A 124 5.55 -3.37 17.33
N ALA A 125 4.89 -2.71 18.30
CA ALA A 125 4.90 -1.26 18.45
C ALA A 125 6.31 -0.71 18.64
N GLU A 126 7.15 -1.37 19.44
CA GLU A 126 8.55 -1.00 19.62
C GLU A 126 9.36 -1.13 18.31
N ALA A 127 9.09 -2.18 17.53
CA ALA A 127 9.73 -2.34 16.21
C ALA A 127 9.29 -1.24 15.22
N VAL A 128 8.04 -0.80 15.27
CA VAL A 128 7.54 0.35 14.49
C VAL A 128 8.25 1.64 14.93
N ARG A 129 8.33 1.92 16.24
CA ARG A 129 9.01 3.13 16.77
C ARG A 129 10.47 3.18 16.35
N ARG A 130 11.18 2.06 16.38
CA ARG A 130 12.56 1.97 15.93
C ARG A 130 12.72 2.38 14.47
N GLN A 131 11.85 1.87 13.57
CA GLN A 131 11.88 2.27 12.16
C GLN A 131 11.49 3.73 11.97
N LEU A 132 10.60 4.29 12.79
CA LEU A 132 10.29 5.73 12.76
C LEU A 132 11.51 6.57 13.18
N THR A 133 12.28 6.12 14.16
CA THR A 133 13.54 6.80 14.55
C THR A 133 14.56 6.76 13.39
N GLU A 134 14.68 5.65 12.67
CA GLU A 134 15.53 5.54 11.48
C GLU A 134 15.10 6.49 10.35
N LEU A 135 13.82 6.92 10.36
CA LEU A 135 13.25 7.90 9.44
C LEU A 135 13.29 9.35 9.99
N ASP A 136 14.07 9.62 11.04
CA ASP A 136 14.15 10.93 11.73
C ASP A 136 12.75 11.45 12.16
N VAL A 137 11.86 10.58 12.58
CA VAL A 137 10.57 10.96 13.17
C VAL A 137 10.77 11.19 14.67
N SER A 138 10.24 12.32 15.15
CA SER A 138 10.31 12.73 16.55
C SER A 138 9.71 11.66 17.49
N ALA A 139 10.35 11.48 18.65
CA ALA A 139 9.83 10.64 19.73
C ALA A 139 8.49 11.12 20.29
N ALA A 140 8.08 12.35 20.00
CA ALA A 140 6.77 12.89 20.35
C ALA A 140 5.62 12.30 19.51
N ALA A 141 5.92 11.73 18.34
CA ALA A 141 4.92 11.03 17.53
C ALA A 141 4.44 9.76 18.26
N THR A 142 3.13 9.57 18.28
CA THR A 142 2.51 8.42 18.94
C THR A 142 2.20 7.31 17.95
N VAL A 143 2.42 6.05 18.36
CA VAL A 143 2.13 4.85 17.58
C VAL A 143 0.99 4.10 18.21
N SER A 144 -0.04 3.82 17.45
CA SER A 144 -1.14 2.92 17.81
C SER A 144 -1.10 1.65 16.96
N VAL A 145 -1.19 0.49 17.61
CA VAL A 145 -1.30 -0.81 16.96
C VAL A 145 -2.73 -1.30 17.13
N GLY A 146 -3.42 -1.47 16.01
CA GLY A 146 -4.82 -1.88 15.96
C GLY A 146 -4.98 -3.38 15.68
N GLU A 147 -6.00 -3.73 14.91
CA GLU A 147 -6.37 -5.11 14.62
C GLU A 147 -5.23 -5.91 13.99
N ARG A 148 -5.08 -7.14 14.47
CA ARG A 148 -4.24 -8.16 13.82
C ARG A 148 -4.90 -8.59 12.51
N ARG A 149 -4.12 -8.60 11.45
CA ARG A 149 -4.57 -8.98 10.12
C ARG A 149 -3.66 -10.04 9.51
N VAL A 150 -4.20 -10.74 8.55
CA VAL A 150 -3.51 -11.83 7.84
C VAL A 150 -3.74 -11.64 6.35
N ILE A 151 -2.68 -11.80 5.56
CA ILE A 151 -2.74 -11.88 4.10
C ILE A 151 -2.06 -13.17 3.62
N LYS A 152 -2.49 -13.68 2.48
CA LYS A 152 -1.85 -14.82 1.82
C LYS A 152 -0.89 -14.34 0.73
N VAL A 153 0.30 -14.91 0.71
CA VAL A 153 1.33 -14.66 -0.32
C VAL A 153 1.84 -16.01 -0.79
N ALA A 154 1.37 -16.45 -1.94
CA ALA A 154 1.54 -17.84 -2.40
C ALA A 154 1.06 -18.81 -1.29
N GLU A 155 1.91 -19.77 -0.91
CA GLU A 155 1.61 -20.75 0.15
C GLU A 155 1.86 -20.22 1.58
N HIS A 156 2.29 -18.95 1.73
CA HIS A 156 2.66 -18.40 3.02
C HIS A 156 1.58 -17.48 3.58
N THR A 157 1.34 -17.62 4.86
CA THR A 157 0.51 -16.71 5.65
C THR A 157 1.37 -15.62 6.26
N ILE A 158 1.08 -14.37 5.95
CA ILE A 158 1.77 -13.21 6.49
C ILE A 158 0.86 -12.52 7.50
N VAL A 159 1.38 -12.35 8.69
CA VAL A 159 0.69 -11.68 9.79
C VAL A 159 1.22 -10.27 9.95
N GLY A 160 0.36 -9.36 10.32
CA GLY A 160 0.69 -7.97 10.61
C GLY A 160 -0.47 -7.28 11.34
N PHE A 161 -0.35 -5.97 11.47
CA PHE A 161 -1.30 -5.16 12.22
C PHE A 161 -1.69 -3.90 11.45
N VAL A 162 -2.85 -3.35 11.76
CA VAL A 162 -3.18 -1.96 11.45
C VAL A 162 -2.28 -1.07 12.30
N VAL A 163 -1.69 -0.03 11.70
CA VAL A 163 -0.83 0.91 12.43
C VAL A 163 -1.30 2.33 12.17
N GLY A 164 -1.52 3.09 13.23
CA GLY A 164 -1.72 4.53 13.20
C GLY A 164 -0.50 5.24 13.75
N ILE A 165 -0.18 6.40 13.19
CA ILE A 165 0.87 7.31 13.66
C ILE A 165 0.26 8.69 13.74
N ASP A 166 0.39 9.36 14.89
CA ASP A 166 -0.13 10.70 15.11
C ASP A 166 0.95 11.65 15.65
N GLY A 167 0.73 12.96 15.48
CA GLY A 167 1.66 13.99 15.92
C GLY A 167 2.84 14.24 14.98
N LEU A 168 2.75 13.82 13.71
CA LEU A 168 3.79 14.02 12.70
C LEU A 168 3.87 15.48 12.24
N GLY A 169 5.08 16.02 12.19
CA GLY A 169 5.38 17.23 11.44
C GLY A 169 5.26 17.02 9.92
N PRO A 170 5.13 18.11 9.12
CA PRO A 170 4.95 17.97 7.66
C PRO A 170 6.04 17.16 6.95
N ALA A 171 7.31 17.39 7.29
CA ALA A 171 8.43 16.66 6.70
C ALA A 171 8.46 15.18 7.14
N GLU A 172 8.16 14.90 8.41
CA GLU A 172 8.07 13.55 8.95
C GLU A 172 6.95 12.76 8.28
N SER A 173 5.78 13.38 8.11
CA SER A 173 4.64 12.80 7.40
C SER A 173 5.00 12.36 5.98
N LEU A 174 5.72 13.20 5.24
CA LEU A 174 6.17 12.86 3.90
C LEU A 174 7.21 11.73 3.91
N ARG A 175 8.16 11.73 4.87
CA ARG A 175 9.13 10.64 5.02
C ARG A 175 8.45 9.29 5.27
N VAL A 176 7.49 9.25 6.21
CA VAL A 176 6.73 8.04 6.51
C VAL A 176 5.90 7.58 5.32
N GLN A 177 5.26 8.49 4.58
CA GLN A 177 4.51 8.14 3.38
C GLN A 177 5.43 7.59 2.28
N THR A 178 6.61 8.18 2.09
CA THR A 178 7.60 7.76 1.09
C THR A 178 8.24 6.43 1.44
N ALA A 179 8.84 6.32 2.63
CA ALA A 179 9.58 5.13 3.03
C ALA A 179 8.68 3.96 3.45
N GLY A 180 7.53 4.23 4.09
CA GLY A 180 6.69 3.21 4.72
C GLY A 180 7.35 2.59 5.95
N ILE A 181 6.70 1.60 6.55
CA ILE A 181 7.21 0.83 7.70
C ILE A 181 7.04 -0.66 7.41
N GLY A 182 8.07 -1.44 7.70
CA GLY A 182 8.08 -2.88 7.44
C GLY A 182 8.31 -3.22 5.97
N GLY A 183 7.89 -4.42 5.56
CA GLY A 183 8.15 -4.95 4.22
C GLY A 183 6.88 -5.19 3.39
N ARG A 184 7.09 -5.76 2.18
CA ARG A 184 6.02 -6.19 1.25
C ARG A 184 5.15 -5.06 0.70
N ARG A 185 5.74 -3.91 0.41
CA ARG A 185 5.06 -2.72 -0.13
C ARG A 185 4.34 -2.99 -1.44
N HIS A 186 4.90 -3.83 -2.30
CA HIS A 186 4.26 -4.24 -3.56
C HIS A 186 2.96 -5.04 -3.38
N MET A 187 2.71 -5.54 -2.17
CA MET A 187 1.51 -6.31 -1.83
C MET A 187 0.60 -5.53 -0.87
N GLY A 188 0.80 -4.22 -0.77
CA GLY A 188 -0.03 -3.31 0.02
C GLY A 188 0.29 -3.23 1.49
N ALA A 189 1.40 -3.81 1.94
CA ALA A 189 1.84 -3.69 3.33
C ALA A 189 2.73 -2.46 3.54
N GLY A 190 2.72 -1.89 4.73
CA GLY A 190 3.61 -0.81 5.13
C GLY A 190 3.38 0.54 4.45
N LEU A 191 2.30 0.69 3.71
CA LEU A 191 1.95 1.92 3.01
C LEU A 191 1.03 2.78 3.87
N PHE A 192 1.44 4.01 4.12
CA PHE A 192 0.72 4.95 4.96
C PHE A 192 -0.03 5.99 4.14
N LEU A 193 -1.28 6.26 4.55
CA LEU A 193 -2.15 7.28 3.99
C LEU A 193 -2.65 8.22 5.10
N PRO A 194 -2.99 9.47 4.76
CA PRO A 194 -3.77 10.32 5.64
C PRO A 194 -5.02 9.61 6.14
N LEU A 195 -5.34 9.76 7.42
CA LEU A 195 -6.53 9.15 8.02
C LEU A 195 -7.79 9.58 7.27
N GLY A 196 -8.64 8.62 6.91
CA GLY A 196 -9.86 8.86 6.14
C GLY A 196 -9.69 8.90 4.61
N ARG A 197 -8.45 8.95 4.08
CA ARG A 197 -8.19 8.81 2.64
C ARG A 197 -8.24 7.32 2.25
N LYS A 198 -8.95 7.04 1.16
CA LYS A 198 -8.91 5.72 0.49
C LYS A 198 -7.91 5.81 -0.66
N ALA A 199 -7.09 4.79 -0.80
CA ALA A 199 -6.13 4.66 -1.91
C ALA A 199 -6.86 4.33 -3.20
#